data_b704621c0354c84f3dd79ea0a8233b2d
#
_entry.id   b704621c0354c84f3dd79ea0a8233b2d
#
_cell.length_a   1.000
_cell.length_b   1.000
_cell.length_c   1.000
_cell.angle_alpha   90.00
_cell.angle_beta   90.00
_cell.angle_gamma   90.00
#
_symmetry.space_group_name_H-M   'P 1'
#
loop_
_entity.id
_entity.type
_entity.pdbx_description
1 polymer ?
#
loop_
_entity_poly.entity_id
_entity_poly.type
_entity_poly.pdbx_seq_one_letter_code
_entity_poly.pdbx_strand_id
1 'polypeptide(L)'
;MATYKGIQGFTIQNLSADPSNFEEGQVWYNSTSNVWKVTDVATVGSWATGNNLNTARKQLAGAGTQTEALAFGGANPPAVMLDSTEEYNGTSWTSNPTGLNTARRGLEGCGIQTAALAFGGELNPQPTNSSSTEEYNGATWTTIPPGLNTARANLGGCGTQTAGLAFGGGPSITGATEEYNGTSWATNPTGLNTARQFLGGTGTQTAGLAFGGNPGSPPFNTTATEEYDGSTWTSNPTGLNTARRFFTGTGIQTAAVAFGGYIDPSATNTGATELYDGSTWTSSPASMNTARNGLGSAGTQSAALGFGGEPVTAATEEWTGPGALVTKTITVS
;
A
#
# COMPACT_ATOMS: atom_id res chain seq x y z
N MET A 1 -10.70 -24.58 -28.59
CA MET A 1 -10.85 -23.62 -29.69
C MET A 1 -12.06 -22.77 -29.37
N ALA A 2 -11.87 -21.53 -28.98
CA ALA A 2 -12.95 -20.58 -28.83
C ALA A 2 -13.33 -20.07 -30.22
N THR A 3 -14.56 -20.33 -30.64
CA THR A 3 -15.11 -19.86 -31.91
C THR A 3 -15.56 -18.42 -31.73
N TYR A 4 -14.82 -17.46 -32.26
CA TYR A 4 -15.27 -16.08 -32.33
C TYR A 4 -16.41 -15.95 -33.34
N LYS A 5 -17.64 -16.00 -32.87
CA LYS A 5 -18.81 -15.62 -33.65
C LYS A 5 -19.11 -14.15 -33.42
N GLY A 6 -18.89 -13.33 -34.44
CA GLY A 6 -19.55 -12.05 -34.57
C GLY A 6 -18.78 -10.78 -34.25
N ILE A 7 -17.61 -10.59 -34.84
CA ILE A 7 -17.11 -9.23 -35.05
C ILE A 7 -17.79 -8.69 -36.31
N GLN A 8 -18.99 -8.17 -36.19
CA GLN A 8 -19.64 -7.38 -37.24
C GLN A 8 -19.60 -5.90 -36.86
N GLY A 9 -18.83 -5.13 -37.60
CA GLY A 9 -18.96 -3.67 -37.62
C GLY A 9 -17.99 -2.86 -36.76
N PHE A 10 -16.90 -3.41 -36.25
CA PHE A 10 -15.83 -2.61 -35.60
C PHE A 10 -14.70 -2.33 -36.56
N THR A 11 -14.37 -1.04 -36.74
CA THR A 11 -13.16 -0.63 -37.46
C THR A 11 -11.97 -1.00 -36.58
N ILE A 12 -11.17 -1.98 -36.99
CA ILE A 12 -9.94 -2.34 -36.30
C ILE A 12 -8.99 -1.14 -36.36
N GLN A 13 -8.59 -0.64 -35.23
CA GLN A 13 -7.67 0.48 -35.12
C GLN A 13 -6.23 0.01 -35.34
N ASN A 14 -5.49 0.77 -36.17
CA ASN A 14 -4.03 0.63 -36.30
C ASN A 14 -3.38 1.76 -35.49
N LEU A 15 -2.79 1.39 -34.34
CA LEU A 15 -2.26 2.33 -33.37
C LEU A 15 -0.75 2.14 -33.22
N SER A 16 -0.01 3.24 -32.99
CA SER A 16 1.43 3.20 -32.69
C SER A 16 1.71 2.88 -31.22
N ALA A 17 0.70 3.01 -30.36
CA ALA A 17 0.75 2.65 -28.92
C ALA A 17 -0.56 1.98 -28.51
N ASP A 18 -0.58 1.35 -27.35
CA ASP A 18 -1.82 0.81 -26.81
C ASP A 18 -2.77 1.96 -26.40
N PRO A 19 -4.10 1.81 -26.55
CA PRO A 19 -5.08 2.81 -26.11
C PRO A 19 -4.92 3.14 -24.63
N SER A 20 -5.17 4.37 -24.24
CA SER A 20 -5.21 4.78 -22.83
C SER A 20 -6.52 4.42 -22.13
N ASN A 21 -7.61 4.27 -22.91
CA ASN A 21 -8.92 3.86 -22.40
C ASN A 21 -9.30 2.53 -23.05
N PHE A 22 -9.34 1.48 -22.24
CA PHE A 22 -9.68 0.14 -22.68
C PHE A 22 -11.15 -0.18 -22.39
N GLU A 23 -11.76 -0.94 -23.32
CA GLU A 23 -13.01 -1.68 -23.08
C GLU A 23 -12.72 -3.18 -23.23
N GLU A 24 -13.40 -4.03 -22.46
CA GLU A 24 -13.27 -5.48 -22.59
C GLU A 24 -13.61 -5.94 -24.01
N GLY A 25 -12.76 -6.80 -24.56
CA GLY A 25 -12.92 -7.31 -25.92
C GLY A 25 -12.50 -6.35 -27.03
N GLN A 26 -11.98 -5.17 -26.74
CA GLN A 26 -11.43 -4.26 -27.73
C GLN A 26 -10.22 -4.90 -28.42
N VAL A 27 -10.18 -4.86 -29.75
CA VAL A 27 -9.09 -5.44 -30.56
C VAL A 27 -8.44 -4.34 -31.41
N TRP A 28 -7.10 -4.30 -31.45
CA TRP A 28 -6.35 -3.38 -32.29
C TRP A 28 -5.05 -4.01 -32.80
N TYR A 29 -4.47 -3.41 -33.83
CA TYR A 29 -3.12 -3.72 -34.29
C TYR A 29 -2.15 -2.66 -33.77
N ASN A 30 -1.13 -3.08 -33.01
CA ASN A 30 -0.07 -2.18 -32.56
C ASN A 30 1.05 -2.18 -33.61
N SER A 31 1.18 -1.09 -34.35
CA SER A 31 2.13 -0.96 -35.46
C SER A 31 3.59 -0.82 -35.00
N THR A 32 3.84 -0.44 -33.76
CA THR A 32 5.18 -0.36 -33.20
C THR A 32 5.73 -1.75 -32.84
N SER A 33 4.91 -2.58 -32.21
CA SER A 33 5.27 -3.96 -31.84
C SER A 33 4.93 -4.99 -32.91
N ASN A 34 4.22 -4.59 -33.97
CA ASN A 34 3.76 -5.43 -35.09
C ASN A 34 2.93 -6.64 -34.65
N VAL A 35 2.06 -6.45 -33.67
CA VAL A 35 1.20 -7.52 -33.14
C VAL A 35 -0.25 -7.07 -33.01
N TRP A 36 -1.15 -8.04 -33.12
CA TRP A 36 -2.55 -7.88 -32.76
C TRP A 36 -2.69 -7.97 -31.25
N LYS A 37 -3.50 -7.11 -30.68
CA LYS A 37 -3.79 -7.07 -29.25
C LYS A 37 -5.29 -7.08 -28.99
N VAL A 38 -5.67 -7.59 -27.83
CA VAL A 38 -7.05 -7.60 -27.32
C VAL A 38 -7.04 -7.25 -25.83
N THR A 39 -8.03 -6.51 -25.39
CA THR A 39 -8.31 -6.38 -23.96
C THR A 39 -9.10 -7.57 -23.46
N ASP A 40 -8.70 -8.08 -22.32
CA ASP A 40 -9.34 -9.18 -21.61
C ASP A 40 -9.36 -8.87 -20.11
N VAL A 41 -10.15 -9.60 -19.35
CA VAL A 41 -10.19 -9.49 -17.89
C VAL A 41 -9.18 -10.46 -17.29
N ALA A 42 -8.33 -9.96 -16.39
CA ALA A 42 -7.42 -10.82 -15.64
C ALA A 42 -8.22 -11.81 -14.78
N THR A 43 -8.07 -13.09 -15.02
CA THR A 43 -8.77 -14.15 -14.26
C THR A 43 -8.08 -14.42 -12.91
N VAL A 44 -6.78 -14.14 -12.83
CA VAL A 44 -5.95 -14.22 -11.62
C VAL A 44 -5.06 -12.99 -11.56
N GLY A 45 -4.68 -12.57 -10.35
CA GLY A 45 -3.75 -11.46 -10.21
C GLY A 45 -2.34 -11.84 -10.61
N SER A 46 -1.50 -10.82 -10.88
CA SER A 46 -0.07 -11.00 -11.19
C SER A 46 0.77 -9.84 -10.68
N TRP A 47 2.03 -10.13 -10.36
CA TRP A 47 3.05 -9.13 -10.04
C TRP A 47 4.01 -8.95 -11.20
N ALA A 48 4.31 -7.70 -11.54
CA ALA A 48 5.33 -7.33 -12.52
C ALA A 48 6.39 -6.46 -11.85
N THR A 49 7.64 -6.55 -12.32
CA THR A 49 8.71 -5.68 -11.84
C THR A 49 8.56 -4.30 -12.48
N GLY A 50 8.47 -3.27 -11.63
CA GLY A 50 8.52 -1.87 -12.02
C GLY A 50 9.95 -1.29 -11.92
N ASN A 51 10.12 -0.03 -12.31
CA ASN A 51 11.39 0.67 -12.13
C ASN A 51 11.63 1.01 -10.66
N ASN A 52 12.86 0.86 -10.22
CA ASN A 52 13.27 0.99 -8.84
C ASN A 52 13.19 2.44 -8.31
N LEU A 53 12.98 2.57 -6.99
CA LEU A 53 13.28 3.80 -6.24
C LEU A 53 14.73 4.26 -6.52
N ASN A 54 14.98 5.56 -6.46
CA ASN A 54 16.35 6.10 -6.55
C ASN A 54 17.17 5.78 -5.29
N THR A 55 16.49 5.63 -4.14
CA THR A 55 17.14 5.32 -2.85
C THR A 55 16.57 4.04 -2.24
N ALA A 56 17.39 3.01 -2.09
CA ALA A 56 17.02 1.77 -1.40
C ALA A 56 16.71 2.04 0.07
N ARG A 57 15.54 1.60 0.57
CA ARG A 57 15.09 1.87 1.94
C ARG A 57 13.98 0.93 2.39
N LYS A 58 13.83 0.79 3.70
CA LYS A 58 12.79 0.00 4.36
C LYS A 58 12.02 0.84 5.38
N GLN A 59 10.85 0.34 5.83
CA GLN A 59 10.00 0.99 6.82
C GLN A 59 9.63 2.43 6.41
N LEU A 60 9.43 2.62 5.12
CA LEU A 60 8.96 3.85 4.49
C LEU A 60 7.43 3.81 4.39
N ALA A 61 6.83 4.97 4.23
CA ALA A 61 5.41 5.09 3.95
C ALA A 61 5.14 5.38 2.48
N GLY A 62 3.88 5.20 2.07
CA GLY A 62 3.40 5.51 0.74
C GLY A 62 2.03 6.16 0.72
N ALA A 63 1.70 6.79 -0.41
CA ALA A 63 0.39 7.35 -0.71
C ALA A 63 0.14 7.34 -2.21
N GLY A 64 -1.10 7.52 -2.64
CA GLY A 64 -1.44 7.66 -4.06
C GLY A 64 -1.98 6.40 -4.71
N THR A 65 -1.83 6.33 -6.02
CA THR A 65 -2.28 5.23 -6.87
C THR A 65 -1.10 4.40 -7.37
N GLN A 66 -1.36 3.32 -8.10
CA GLN A 66 -0.30 2.52 -8.73
C GLN A 66 0.53 3.34 -9.73
N THR A 67 -0.09 4.27 -10.45
CA THR A 67 0.55 5.08 -11.50
C THR A 67 0.96 6.48 -11.04
N GLU A 68 0.50 6.92 -9.88
CA GLU A 68 0.83 8.20 -9.26
C GLU A 68 1.04 7.97 -7.77
N ALA A 69 2.21 7.39 -7.41
CA ALA A 69 2.54 7.08 -6.03
C ALA A 69 3.58 8.04 -5.46
N LEU A 70 3.53 8.20 -4.15
CA LEU A 70 4.49 8.94 -3.36
C LEU A 70 5.15 7.98 -2.36
N ALA A 71 6.47 7.97 -2.28
CA ALA A 71 7.26 7.23 -1.30
C ALA A 71 8.05 8.21 -0.43
N PHE A 72 7.95 8.10 0.90
CA PHE A 72 8.61 9.06 1.80
C PHE A 72 9.10 8.43 3.10
N GLY A 73 10.16 9.01 3.65
CA GLY A 73 10.79 8.52 4.87
C GLY A 73 11.47 7.16 4.71
N GLY A 74 11.57 6.44 5.82
CA GLY A 74 12.20 5.13 5.89
C GLY A 74 13.63 5.17 6.43
N ALA A 75 14.34 4.05 6.27
CA ALA A 75 15.75 3.95 6.67
C ALA A 75 16.55 3.11 5.69
N ASN A 76 17.84 3.43 5.56
CA ASN A 76 18.83 2.62 4.86
C ASN A 76 19.94 2.14 5.80
N PRO A 77 20.74 1.12 5.41
CA PRO A 77 21.89 0.69 6.21
C PRO A 77 22.94 1.81 6.40
N PRO A 78 23.61 1.89 7.58
CA PRO A 78 23.45 1.06 8.78
C PRO A 78 22.36 1.48 9.76
N ALA A 79 21.27 2.08 9.35
CA ALA A 79 20.11 2.59 10.11
C ALA A 79 20.04 4.14 10.10
N VAL A 80 20.41 4.74 8.99
CA VAL A 80 20.19 6.18 8.76
C VAL A 80 18.72 6.40 8.43
N MET A 81 18.03 7.20 9.25
CA MET A 81 16.66 7.64 8.97
C MET A 81 16.66 8.60 7.79
N LEU A 82 15.70 8.48 6.93
CA LEU A 82 15.56 9.27 5.72
C LEU A 82 14.35 10.21 5.81
N ASP A 83 14.53 11.39 5.24
CA ASP A 83 13.46 12.34 4.93
C ASP A 83 13.04 12.25 3.47
N SER A 84 13.81 11.56 2.62
CA SER A 84 13.67 11.51 1.17
C SER A 84 12.23 11.25 0.73
N THR A 85 11.82 12.02 -0.27
CA THR A 85 10.53 11.87 -0.97
C THR A 85 10.78 11.56 -2.44
N GLU A 86 10.07 10.59 -2.98
CA GLU A 86 10.12 10.21 -4.40
C GLU A 86 8.71 10.06 -4.96
N GLU A 87 8.52 10.50 -6.21
CA GLU A 87 7.25 10.48 -6.94
C GLU A 87 7.32 9.49 -8.10
N TYR A 88 6.32 8.63 -8.21
CA TYR A 88 6.15 7.66 -9.30
C TYR A 88 5.16 8.17 -10.33
N ASN A 89 5.50 8.08 -11.61
CA ASN A 89 4.66 8.52 -12.72
C ASN A 89 4.05 7.36 -13.55
N GLY A 90 3.97 6.17 -12.97
CA GLY A 90 3.52 4.95 -13.65
C GLY A 90 4.64 4.25 -14.45
N THR A 91 5.84 4.83 -14.47
CA THR A 91 6.97 4.24 -15.20
C THR A 91 8.27 4.36 -14.40
N SER A 92 8.54 5.51 -13.78
CA SER A 92 9.80 5.78 -13.08
C SER A 92 9.60 6.62 -11.83
N TRP A 93 10.52 6.48 -10.88
CA TRP A 93 10.59 7.31 -9.69
C TRP A 93 11.46 8.53 -9.93
N THR A 94 10.99 9.68 -9.47
CA THR A 94 11.73 10.95 -9.49
C THR A 94 11.91 11.43 -8.06
N SER A 95 13.16 11.72 -7.67
CA SER A 95 13.44 12.27 -6.34
C SER A 95 12.94 13.71 -6.26
N ASN A 96 12.13 14.00 -5.26
CA ASN A 96 11.73 15.36 -4.94
C ASN A 96 12.91 16.04 -4.18
N PRO A 97 13.28 17.29 -4.51
CA PRO A 97 14.36 17.99 -3.81
C PRO A 97 14.03 18.32 -2.35
N THR A 98 12.75 18.26 -1.97
CA THR A 98 12.30 18.50 -0.60
C THR A 98 11.82 17.19 0.03
N GLY A 99 12.42 16.80 1.15
CA GLY A 99 11.99 15.67 1.95
C GLY A 99 11.06 16.08 3.08
N LEU A 100 10.70 15.12 3.93
CA LEU A 100 10.06 15.38 5.22
C LEU A 100 10.89 16.36 6.04
N ASN A 101 10.26 17.24 6.80
CA ASN A 101 10.97 18.14 7.70
C ASN A 101 11.73 17.40 8.80
N THR A 102 11.32 16.17 9.10
CA THR A 102 11.97 15.30 10.09
C THR A 102 12.16 13.90 9.53
N ALA A 103 13.41 13.47 9.38
CA ALA A 103 13.78 12.12 8.95
C ALA A 103 13.28 11.07 9.94
N ARG A 104 12.53 10.06 9.48
CA ARG A 104 11.91 9.02 10.33
C ARG A 104 11.54 7.77 9.54
N ARG A 105 11.46 6.64 10.25
CA ARG A 105 11.03 5.35 9.73
C ARG A 105 9.83 4.81 10.52
N GLY A 106 9.17 3.77 10.00
CA GLY A 106 8.01 3.18 10.69
C GLY A 106 6.90 4.20 10.92
N LEU A 107 6.88 5.24 10.11
CA LEU A 107 5.79 6.20 9.99
C LEU A 107 4.69 5.62 9.12
N GLU A 108 3.52 6.26 9.15
CA GLU A 108 2.43 5.90 8.27
C GLU A 108 2.06 7.08 7.36
N GLY A 109 1.36 6.78 6.26
CA GLY A 109 0.93 7.77 5.30
C GLY A 109 -0.39 7.44 4.63
N CYS A 110 -1.09 8.48 4.20
CA CYS A 110 -2.31 8.36 3.41
C CYS A 110 -2.50 9.55 2.46
N GLY A 111 -3.52 9.48 1.62
CA GLY A 111 -3.83 10.52 0.64
C GLY A 111 -3.42 10.17 -0.78
N ILE A 112 -3.14 11.19 -1.58
CA ILE A 112 -2.72 11.07 -2.99
C ILE A 112 -1.32 11.66 -3.19
N GLN A 113 -0.70 11.41 -4.34
CA GLN A 113 0.65 11.88 -4.65
C GLN A 113 0.84 13.39 -4.42
N THR A 114 -0.16 14.21 -4.74
CA THR A 114 -0.08 15.68 -4.63
C THR A 114 -0.69 16.23 -3.34
N ALA A 115 -1.30 15.38 -2.50
CA ALA A 115 -1.90 15.75 -1.23
C ALA A 115 -1.84 14.56 -0.25
N ALA A 116 -0.67 14.39 0.37
CA ALA A 116 -0.40 13.28 1.29
C ALA A 116 -0.26 13.78 2.74
N LEU A 117 -0.56 12.90 3.68
CA LEU A 117 -0.38 13.06 5.10
C LEU A 117 0.65 12.04 5.59
N ALA A 118 1.66 12.48 6.34
CA ALA A 118 2.66 11.65 7.01
C ALA A 118 2.54 11.83 8.52
N PHE A 119 2.47 10.74 9.29
CA PHE A 119 2.31 10.85 10.75
C PHE A 119 3.01 9.74 11.52
N GLY A 120 3.39 10.07 12.76
CA GLY A 120 4.11 9.13 13.63
C GLY A 120 5.53 8.81 13.16
N GLY A 121 6.01 7.66 13.57
CA GLY A 121 7.32 7.13 13.19
C GLY A 121 8.36 7.18 14.29
N GLU A 122 9.52 6.67 14.01
CA GLU A 122 10.66 6.53 14.90
C GLU A 122 11.79 7.46 14.44
N LEU A 123 12.40 8.17 15.39
CA LEU A 123 13.48 9.15 15.17
C LEU A 123 14.83 8.57 15.56
N ASN A 124 15.90 9.23 15.14
CA ASN A 124 17.27 8.96 15.57
C ASN A 124 17.74 10.08 16.53
N PRO A 125 18.43 9.81 17.66
CA PRO A 125 18.85 8.48 18.13
C PRO A 125 17.68 7.65 18.73
N GLN A 126 17.78 6.36 18.50
CA GLN A 126 16.81 5.34 18.92
C GLN A 126 16.72 5.15 20.45
N PRO A 127 15.55 4.78 21.03
CA PRO A 127 14.23 4.64 20.40
C PRO A 127 13.31 5.82 20.79
N THR A 128 13.28 6.87 20.02
CA THR A 128 12.37 8.00 20.25
C THR A 128 11.26 7.98 19.23
N ASN A 129 10.01 7.79 19.66
CA ASN A 129 8.86 7.87 18.77
C ASN A 129 8.42 9.30 18.56
N SER A 130 7.91 9.58 17.38
CA SER A 130 7.43 10.87 16.96
C SER A 130 5.89 10.93 17.01
N SER A 131 5.37 12.10 17.37
CA SER A 131 3.98 12.48 17.14
C SER A 131 3.83 13.33 15.87
N SER A 132 4.93 13.72 15.23
CA SER A 132 4.90 14.66 14.10
C SER A 132 3.90 14.26 13.03
N THR A 133 3.17 15.28 12.55
CA THR A 133 2.30 15.21 11.39
C THR A 133 2.80 16.22 10.36
N GLU A 134 2.91 15.78 9.11
CA GLU A 134 3.32 16.63 8.00
C GLU A 134 2.38 16.43 6.80
N GLU A 135 2.04 17.54 6.14
CA GLU A 135 1.21 17.57 4.94
C GLU A 135 2.05 17.89 3.71
N TYR A 136 1.85 17.15 2.65
CA TYR A 136 2.47 17.33 1.34
C TYR A 136 1.52 18.03 0.37
N ASN A 137 1.99 19.05 -0.33
CA ASN A 137 1.20 19.84 -1.28
C ASN A 137 1.54 19.57 -2.75
N GLY A 138 2.23 18.48 -3.06
CA GLY A 138 2.73 18.17 -4.40
C GLY A 138 4.14 18.72 -4.69
N ALA A 139 4.73 19.45 -3.73
CA ALA A 139 6.08 20.02 -3.87
C ALA A 139 6.88 20.02 -2.57
N THR A 140 6.26 20.34 -1.45
CA THR A 140 6.91 20.50 -0.14
C THR A 140 6.08 19.90 0.98
N TRP A 141 6.78 19.51 2.06
CA TRP A 141 6.14 19.07 3.30
C TRP A 141 6.04 20.25 4.29
N THR A 142 4.89 20.34 4.95
CA THR A 142 4.61 21.32 6.01
C THR A 142 4.28 20.60 7.30
N THR A 143 5.01 20.89 8.38
CA THR A 143 4.70 20.34 9.70
C THR A 143 3.45 20.96 10.28
N ILE A 144 2.51 20.14 10.75
CA ILE A 144 1.24 20.54 11.35
C ILE A 144 1.27 20.24 12.86
N PRO A 145 1.46 21.24 13.72
CA PRO A 145 1.34 21.05 15.17
C PRO A 145 -0.15 21.06 15.60
N PRO A 146 -0.53 20.28 16.64
CA PRO A 146 0.35 19.56 17.58
C PRO A 146 0.82 18.16 17.15
N GLY A 147 0.36 17.55 16.06
CA GLY A 147 0.64 16.16 15.70
C GLY A 147 -0.25 15.15 16.46
N LEU A 148 0.08 13.86 16.40
CA LEU A 148 -0.62 12.80 17.13
C LEU A 148 -0.61 13.11 18.64
N ASN A 149 -1.71 12.82 19.33
CA ASN A 149 -1.79 12.98 20.79
C ASN A 149 -0.85 12.03 21.55
N THR A 150 -0.53 10.87 20.94
CA THR A 150 0.44 9.92 21.46
C THR A 150 1.52 9.62 20.42
N ALA A 151 2.78 9.92 20.76
CA ALA A 151 3.93 9.60 19.91
C ALA A 151 4.07 8.08 19.75
N ARG A 152 4.04 7.58 18.51
CA ARG A 152 4.08 6.15 18.20
C ARG A 152 4.61 5.87 16.80
N ALA A 153 5.15 4.66 16.63
CA ALA A 153 5.68 4.16 15.37
C ALA A 153 5.07 2.78 15.05
N ASN A 154 5.26 2.33 13.81
CA ASN A 154 4.80 1.01 13.35
C ASN A 154 3.29 0.82 13.55
N LEU A 155 2.57 1.89 13.35
CA LEU A 155 1.11 1.99 13.44
C LEU A 155 0.50 1.65 12.08
N GLY A 156 -0.79 1.43 12.04
CA GLY A 156 -1.59 1.42 10.83
C GLY A 156 -2.27 2.75 10.60
N GLY A 157 -2.64 3.03 9.37
CA GLY A 157 -3.38 4.23 9.02
C GLY A 157 -4.04 4.16 7.66
N CYS A 158 -4.95 5.10 7.42
CA CYS A 158 -5.65 5.26 6.15
C CYS A 158 -6.32 6.63 6.05
N GLY A 159 -7.01 6.89 4.95
CA GLY A 159 -7.78 8.11 4.74
C GLY A 159 -7.20 9.05 3.70
N THR A 160 -7.42 10.34 3.90
CA THR A 160 -6.94 11.42 3.03
C THR A 160 -6.06 12.39 3.82
N GLN A 161 -5.44 13.35 3.14
CA GLN A 161 -4.65 14.40 3.79
C GLN A 161 -5.45 15.16 4.86
N THR A 162 -6.74 15.41 4.63
CA THR A 162 -7.59 16.18 5.54
C THR A 162 -8.51 15.36 6.43
N ALA A 163 -8.53 14.02 6.24
CA ALA A 163 -9.33 13.08 7.02
C ALA A 163 -8.56 11.77 7.17
N GLY A 164 -7.54 11.78 8.03
CA GLY A 164 -6.66 10.65 8.33
C GLY A 164 -7.14 9.86 9.55
N LEU A 165 -6.87 8.56 9.55
CA LEU A 165 -7.10 7.64 10.67
C LEU A 165 -5.78 6.98 11.05
N ALA A 166 -5.39 7.04 12.32
CA ALA A 166 -4.21 6.41 12.88
C ALA A 166 -4.59 5.42 13.97
N PHE A 167 -4.10 4.19 13.93
CA PHE A 167 -4.47 3.14 14.89
C PHE A 167 -3.34 2.18 15.21
N GLY A 168 -3.34 1.66 16.43
CA GLY A 168 -2.31 0.73 16.88
C GLY A 168 -0.93 1.37 17.04
N GLY A 169 0.13 0.56 17.00
CA GLY A 169 1.54 0.98 17.04
C GLY A 169 2.23 0.75 18.37
N GLY A 170 3.51 1.14 18.46
CA GLY A 170 4.40 1.00 19.61
C GLY A 170 5.01 2.35 20.03
N PRO A 171 5.88 2.39 21.09
CA PRO A 171 6.63 1.29 21.72
C PRO A 171 5.84 0.46 22.73
N SER A 172 4.92 1.05 23.47
CA SER A 172 3.92 0.30 24.23
C SER A 172 2.80 -0.07 23.28
N ILE A 173 2.72 -1.33 22.91
CA ILE A 173 1.72 -1.81 21.95
C ILE A 173 0.33 -1.38 22.40
N THR A 174 -0.37 -0.67 21.53
CA THR A 174 -1.65 -0.03 21.85
C THR A 174 -2.71 -0.35 20.80
N GLY A 175 -3.98 -0.25 21.22
CA GLY A 175 -5.12 -0.21 20.29
C GLY A 175 -5.59 1.21 19.98
N ALA A 176 -4.94 2.24 20.54
CA ALA A 176 -5.38 3.63 20.43
C ALA A 176 -5.69 4.05 18.97
N THR A 177 -6.80 4.73 18.79
CA THR A 177 -7.24 5.28 17.52
C THR A 177 -7.32 6.81 17.62
N GLU A 178 -6.82 7.48 16.60
CA GLU A 178 -6.88 8.95 16.47
C GLU A 178 -7.36 9.35 15.08
N GLU A 179 -8.17 10.39 15.02
CA GLU A 179 -8.79 10.92 13.80
C GLU A 179 -8.27 12.33 13.51
N TYR A 180 -7.81 12.55 12.28
CA TYR A 180 -7.33 13.83 11.80
C TYR A 180 -8.41 14.59 11.04
N ASN A 181 -8.60 15.89 11.34
CA ASN A 181 -9.61 16.74 10.72
C ASN A 181 -9.05 17.79 9.73
N GLY A 182 -7.80 17.64 9.30
CA GLY A 182 -7.10 18.61 8.46
C GLY A 182 -6.31 19.67 9.26
N THR A 183 -6.40 19.67 10.60
CA THR A 183 -5.66 20.62 11.46
C THR A 183 -5.16 20.02 12.75
N SER A 184 -5.83 19.01 13.29
CA SER A 184 -5.48 18.38 14.56
C SER A 184 -5.99 16.96 14.65
N TRP A 185 -5.36 16.17 15.53
CA TRP A 185 -5.77 14.82 15.86
C TRP A 185 -6.67 14.80 17.08
N ALA A 186 -7.77 14.06 16.99
CA ALA A 186 -8.67 13.78 18.12
C ALA A 186 -8.56 12.30 18.49
N THR A 187 -8.38 12.01 19.79
CA THR A 187 -8.38 10.63 20.28
C THR A 187 -9.80 10.07 20.26
N ASN A 188 -10.00 8.96 19.57
CA ASN A 188 -11.24 8.21 19.64
C ASN A 188 -11.23 7.38 20.95
N PRO A 189 -12.33 7.38 21.73
CA PRO A 189 -12.40 6.63 22.98
C PRO A 189 -12.36 5.10 22.79
N THR A 190 -12.65 4.63 21.55
CA THR A 190 -12.59 3.21 21.21
C THR A 190 -11.34 2.94 20.38
N GLY A 191 -10.52 1.99 20.80
CA GLY A 191 -9.36 1.51 20.05
C GLY A 191 -9.64 0.17 19.39
N LEU A 192 -8.61 -0.37 18.71
CA LEU A 192 -8.63 -1.74 18.22
C LEU A 192 -8.96 -2.70 19.37
N ASN A 193 -9.80 -3.70 19.11
CA ASN A 193 -10.13 -4.76 20.08
C ASN A 193 -8.88 -5.59 20.48
N THR A 194 -7.93 -5.70 19.53
CA THR A 194 -6.62 -6.30 19.81
C THR A 194 -5.53 -5.27 19.56
N ALA A 195 -4.89 -4.80 20.62
CA ALA A 195 -3.73 -3.90 20.55
C ALA A 195 -2.59 -4.58 19.75
N ARG A 196 -2.02 -3.89 18.76
CA ARG A 196 -0.97 -4.45 17.89
C ARG A 196 -0.17 -3.38 17.15
N GLN A 197 1.04 -3.76 16.75
CA GLN A 197 1.95 -2.94 15.94
C GLN A 197 2.37 -3.70 14.67
N PHE A 198 3.02 -3.04 13.69
CA PHE A 198 3.45 -3.63 12.42
C PHE A 198 2.29 -4.26 11.63
N LEU A 199 1.12 -3.68 11.74
CA LEU A 199 -0.13 -4.12 11.11
C LEU A 199 -0.32 -3.40 9.78
N GLY A 200 -1.15 -3.98 8.91
CA GLY A 200 -1.63 -3.31 7.72
C GLY A 200 -2.86 -2.45 8.02
N GLY A 201 -2.98 -1.35 7.29
CA GLY A 201 -4.14 -0.45 7.34
C GLY A 201 -4.55 0.02 5.95
N THR A 202 -5.85 0.18 5.72
CA THR A 202 -6.39 0.77 4.49
C THR A 202 -7.83 1.26 4.70
N GLY A 203 -8.37 1.98 3.71
CA GLY A 203 -9.73 2.51 3.75
C GLY A 203 -9.81 4.02 3.88
N THR A 204 -10.88 4.49 4.53
CA THR A 204 -11.13 5.89 4.84
C THR A 204 -11.18 6.12 6.35
N GLN A 205 -11.24 7.39 6.78
CA GLN A 205 -11.39 7.72 8.18
C GLN A 205 -12.67 7.13 8.81
N THR A 206 -13.74 7.00 8.04
CA THR A 206 -15.04 6.47 8.51
C THR A 206 -15.31 5.02 8.11
N ALA A 207 -14.41 4.41 7.36
CA ALA A 207 -14.48 3.00 6.93
C ALA A 207 -13.05 2.45 6.80
N GLY A 208 -12.40 2.25 7.93
CA GLY A 208 -11.03 1.76 8.04
C GLY A 208 -10.97 0.24 8.19
N LEU A 209 -9.90 -0.37 7.71
CA LEU A 209 -9.61 -1.80 7.86
C LEU A 209 -8.22 -1.96 8.49
N ALA A 210 -8.14 -2.69 9.59
CA ALA A 210 -6.90 -3.06 10.27
C ALA A 210 -6.70 -4.57 10.21
N PHE A 211 -5.54 -5.06 9.78
CA PHE A 211 -5.32 -6.49 9.59
C PHE A 211 -3.90 -6.92 9.92
N GLY A 212 -3.74 -8.14 10.44
CA GLY A 212 -2.47 -8.74 10.84
C GLY A 212 -1.72 -7.97 11.93
N GLY A 213 -0.39 -8.07 11.95
CA GLY A 213 0.49 -7.38 12.88
C GLY A 213 0.98 -8.23 14.06
N ASN A 214 1.57 -7.56 15.05
CA ASN A 214 2.15 -8.16 16.25
C ASN A 214 1.38 -7.71 17.51
N PRO A 215 0.71 -8.64 18.25
CA PRO A 215 -0.01 -8.31 19.47
C PRO A 215 0.89 -8.23 20.72
N GLY A 216 2.21 -8.39 20.58
CA GLY A 216 3.17 -8.25 21.68
C GLY A 216 3.40 -9.50 22.53
N SER A 217 2.65 -10.53 22.31
CA SER A 217 2.81 -11.84 22.97
C SER A 217 2.79 -12.97 21.95
N PRO A 218 3.41 -14.10 22.24
CA PRO A 218 3.35 -15.25 21.32
C PRO A 218 1.91 -15.76 21.10
N PRO A 219 1.55 -16.10 19.83
CA PRO A 219 2.38 -15.95 18.65
C PRO A 219 2.54 -14.46 18.26
N PHE A 220 3.77 -14.04 17.91
CA PHE A 220 4.09 -12.64 17.58
C PHE A 220 3.51 -12.15 16.25
N ASN A 221 2.77 -12.99 15.55
CA ASN A 221 2.00 -12.63 14.38
C ASN A 221 0.54 -13.02 14.59
N THR A 222 -0.37 -12.18 14.11
CA THR A 222 -1.81 -12.45 14.15
C THR A 222 -2.42 -12.37 12.75
N THR A 223 -3.55 -13.05 12.57
CA THR A 223 -4.40 -12.95 11.38
C THR A 223 -5.52 -11.93 11.58
N ALA A 224 -5.72 -11.42 12.80
CA ALA A 224 -6.86 -10.60 13.19
C ALA A 224 -7.16 -9.50 12.16
N THR A 225 -8.44 -9.38 11.80
CA THR A 225 -8.99 -8.31 10.96
C THR A 225 -10.05 -7.58 11.75
N GLU A 226 -10.01 -6.25 11.72
CA GLU A 226 -10.99 -5.38 12.37
C GLU A 226 -11.43 -4.27 11.42
N GLU A 227 -12.72 -3.96 11.45
CA GLU A 227 -13.39 -2.97 10.63
C GLU A 227 -13.84 -1.78 11.47
N TYR A 228 -13.55 -0.56 11.01
CA TYR A 228 -13.93 0.69 11.64
C TYR A 228 -15.12 1.30 10.94
N ASP A 229 -16.14 1.75 11.69
CA ASP A 229 -17.38 2.35 11.18
C ASP A 229 -17.44 3.89 11.33
N GLY A 230 -16.32 4.53 11.70
CA GLY A 230 -16.25 5.95 12.01
C GLY A 230 -16.43 6.25 13.50
N SER A 231 -16.62 5.22 14.34
CA SER A 231 -16.76 5.39 15.80
C SER A 231 -16.19 4.20 16.58
N THR A 232 -16.35 2.98 16.08
CA THR A 232 -15.95 1.76 16.80
C THR A 232 -15.28 0.75 15.87
N TRP A 233 -14.39 -0.07 16.44
CA TRP A 233 -13.79 -1.22 15.77
C TRP A 233 -14.58 -2.49 16.03
N THR A 234 -14.93 -3.22 14.99
CA THR A 234 -15.58 -4.52 15.04
C THR A 234 -14.63 -5.60 14.56
N SER A 235 -14.41 -6.63 15.36
CA SER A 235 -13.58 -7.78 14.95
C SER A 235 -14.30 -8.58 13.87
N ASN A 236 -13.66 -8.79 12.73
CA ASN A 236 -14.13 -9.70 11.70
C ASN A 236 -13.78 -11.13 12.13
N PRO A 237 -14.72 -12.09 12.06
CA PRO A 237 -14.46 -13.49 12.46
C PRO A 237 -13.45 -14.20 11.55
N THR A 238 -13.23 -13.66 10.35
CA THR A 238 -12.25 -14.19 9.39
C THR A 238 -11.04 -13.26 9.34
N GLY A 239 -9.87 -13.81 9.61
CA GLY A 239 -8.60 -13.08 9.50
C GLY A 239 -7.85 -13.41 8.21
N LEU A 240 -6.64 -12.88 8.09
CA LEU A 240 -5.70 -13.29 7.03
C LEU A 240 -5.50 -14.82 7.06
N ASN A 241 -5.31 -15.43 5.89
CA ASN A 241 -4.97 -16.86 5.82
C ASN A 241 -3.58 -17.15 6.40
N THR A 242 -2.67 -16.17 6.36
CA THR A 242 -1.32 -16.28 6.91
C THR A 242 -1.05 -15.17 7.91
N ALA A 243 -0.81 -15.53 9.18
CA ALA A 243 -0.42 -14.59 10.21
C ALA A 243 0.95 -13.96 9.89
N ARG A 244 1.03 -12.63 9.85
CA ARG A 244 2.24 -11.90 9.47
C ARG A 244 2.25 -10.47 10.00
N ARG A 245 3.46 -9.91 10.08
CA ARG A 245 3.73 -8.53 10.48
C ARG A 245 4.68 -7.84 9.49
N PHE A 246 4.91 -6.53 9.61
CA PHE A 246 5.76 -5.74 8.69
C PHE A 246 5.37 -5.87 7.21
N PHE A 247 4.14 -6.17 6.95
CA PHE A 247 3.58 -6.22 5.60
C PHE A 247 2.81 -4.93 5.33
N THR A 248 2.33 -4.78 4.13
CA THR A 248 1.52 -3.64 3.74
C THR A 248 0.26 -4.07 3.01
N GLY A 249 -0.62 -3.13 2.79
CA GLY A 249 -1.80 -3.33 1.97
C GLY A 249 -2.42 -2.01 1.53
N THR A 250 -3.29 -2.10 0.54
CA THR A 250 -3.97 -0.93 0.00
C THR A 250 -5.37 -1.31 -0.50
N GLY A 251 -6.20 -0.31 -0.76
CA GLY A 251 -7.59 -0.49 -1.18
C GLY A 251 -8.58 0.26 -0.29
N ILE A 252 -9.76 -0.31 -0.14
CA ILE A 252 -10.83 0.19 0.73
C ILE A 252 -11.29 -0.91 1.69
N GLN A 253 -12.10 -0.58 2.69
CA GLN A 253 -12.59 -1.53 3.70
C GLN A 253 -13.24 -2.79 3.11
N THR A 254 -13.94 -2.66 1.99
CA THR A 254 -14.64 -3.78 1.33
C THR A 254 -13.87 -4.39 0.16
N ALA A 255 -12.70 -3.88 -0.18
CA ALA A 255 -11.87 -4.38 -1.28
C ALA A 255 -10.40 -3.99 -1.03
N ALA A 256 -9.66 -4.85 -0.33
CA ALA A 256 -8.27 -4.62 0.02
C ALA A 256 -7.35 -5.72 -0.51
N VAL A 257 -6.08 -5.37 -0.72
CA VAL A 257 -5.00 -6.32 -1.00
C VAL A 257 -3.93 -6.19 0.07
N ALA A 258 -3.48 -7.32 0.62
CA ALA A 258 -2.37 -7.43 1.55
C ALA A 258 -1.23 -8.22 0.91
N PHE A 259 0.01 -7.76 1.03
CA PHE A 259 1.15 -8.44 0.40
C PHE A 259 2.46 -8.25 1.17
N GLY A 260 3.38 -9.20 0.96
CA GLY A 260 4.67 -9.21 1.64
C GLY A 260 4.57 -9.54 3.12
N GLY A 261 5.61 -9.22 3.87
CA GLY A 261 5.67 -9.35 5.32
C GLY A 261 6.64 -10.37 5.86
N TYR A 262 6.60 -10.54 7.17
CA TYR A 262 7.46 -11.43 7.94
C TYR A 262 6.64 -12.43 8.75
N ILE A 263 7.05 -13.70 8.73
CA ILE A 263 6.35 -14.81 9.35
C ILE A 263 7.19 -15.41 10.47
N ASP A 264 6.62 -15.50 11.68
CA ASP A 264 7.13 -16.28 12.80
C ASP A 264 6.45 -17.65 12.87
N PRO A 265 7.09 -18.69 13.41
CA PRO A 265 8.48 -18.77 13.89
C PRO A 265 9.52 -19.09 12.81
N SER A 266 9.10 -19.19 11.54
CA SER A 266 10.02 -19.52 10.44
C SER A 266 11.09 -18.44 10.18
N ALA A 267 10.92 -17.24 10.74
CA ALA A 267 11.80 -16.08 10.61
C ALA A 267 12.10 -15.73 9.14
N THR A 268 11.07 -15.83 8.28
CA THR A 268 11.20 -15.64 6.82
C THR A 268 10.33 -14.52 6.31
N ASN A 269 10.83 -13.84 5.28
CA ASN A 269 10.01 -12.93 4.48
C ASN A 269 9.08 -13.74 3.58
N THR A 270 7.92 -13.19 3.31
CA THR A 270 6.95 -13.76 2.36
C THR A 270 6.63 -12.78 1.24
N GLY A 271 6.31 -13.30 0.07
CA GLY A 271 5.72 -12.56 -1.03
C GLY A 271 4.21 -12.78 -1.16
N ALA A 272 3.62 -13.54 -0.23
CA ALA A 272 2.21 -13.92 -0.28
C ALA A 272 1.29 -12.71 -0.46
N THR A 273 0.29 -12.86 -1.33
CA THR A 273 -0.73 -11.86 -1.61
C THR A 273 -2.10 -12.41 -1.23
N GLU A 274 -2.88 -11.63 -0.51
CA GLU A 274 -4.26 -11.97 -0.11
C GLU A 274 -5.20 -10.82 -0.46
N LEU A 275 -6.42 -11.17 -0.88
CA LEU A 275 -7.47 -10.25 -1.32
C LEU A 275 -8.63 -10.31 -0.34
N TYR A 276 -9.13 -9.17 0.10
CA TYR A 276 -10.28 -9.01 0.97
C TYR A 276 -11.49 -8.56 0.17
N ASP A 277 -12.63 -9.21 0.37
CA ASP A 277 -13.88 -8.93 -0.36
C ASP A 277 -14.94 -8.17 0.48
N GLY A 278 -14.55 -7.67 1.66
CA GLY A 278 -15.46 -7.05 2.64
C GLY A 278 -15.98 -8.03 3.69
N SER A 279 -15.59 -9.31 3.62
CA SER A 279 -15.98 -10.32 4.61
C SER A 279 -14.90 -11.37 4.85
N THR A 280 -14.16 -11.77 3.83
CA THR A 280 -13.17 -12.84 3.90
C THR A 280 -11.89 -12.49 3.15
N TRP A 281 -10.77 -13.07 3.60
CA TRP A 281 -9.49 -13.02 2.92
C TRP A 281 -9.29 -14.27 2.06
N THR A 282 -8.94 -14.08 0.80
CA THR A 282 -8.62 -15.16 -0.14
C THR A 282 -7.16 -15.05 -0.58
N SER A 283 -6.40 -16.13 -0.45
CA SER A 283 -5.02 -16.17 -0.92
C SER A 283 -4.96 -16.16 -2.45
N SER A 284 -4.19 -15.24 -3.01
CA SER A 284 -3.87 -15.23 -4.43
C SER A 284 -2.84 -16.31 -4.75
N PRO A 285 -2.94 -17.02 -5.89
CA PRO A 285 -1.88 -17.90 -6.36
C PRO A 285 -0.62 -17.14 -6.78
N ALA A 286 -0.74 -15.85 -7.10
CA ALA A 286 0.39 -14.98 -7.43
C ALA A 286 0.97 -14.33 -6.17
N SER A 287 2.27 -14.38 -6.06
CA SER A 287 3.07 -13.74 -5.00
C SER A 287 3.99 -12.69 -5.60
N MET A 288 4.45 -11.76 -4.79
CA MET A 288 5.51 -10.84 -5.18
C MET A 288 6.73 -11.64 -5.72
N ASN A 289 7.40 -11.08 -6.73
CA ASN A 289 8.59 -11.69 -7.31
C ASN A 289 9.74 -11.82 -6.28
N THR A 290 9.79 -10.87 -5.33
CA THR A 290 10.76 -10.88 -4.23
C THR A 290 10.04 -10.80 -2.89
N ALA A 291 10.20 -11.81 -2.05
CA ALA A 291 9.66 -11.82 -0.68
C ALA A 291 10.34 -10.73 0.17
N ARG A 292 9.56 -9.79 0.73
CA ARG A 292 10.05 -8.61 1.46
C ARG A 292 9.12 -8.23 2.59
N ASN A 293 9.68 -7.56 3.60
CA ASN A 293 8.91 -6.93 4.68
C ASN A 293 9.25 -5.44 4.81
N GLY A 294 8.48 -4.67 5.55
CA GLY A 294 8.73 -3.26 5.80
C GLY A 294 8.76 -2.40 4.52
N LEU A 295 7.93 -2.73 3.56
CA LEU A 295 7.78 -2.03 2.28
C LEU A 295 6.68 -0.98 2.37
N GLY A 296 6.74 0.03 1.50
CA GLY A 296 5.66 0.99 1.27
C GLY A 296 4.70 0.49 0.20
N SER A 297 3.49 1.05 0.17
CA SER A 297 2.47 0.73 -0.83
C SER A 297 1.64 1.92 -1.27
N ALA A 298 1.02 1.79 -2.44
CA ALA A 298 0.03 2.70 -2.98
C ALA A 298 -0.96 1.95 -3.88
N GLY A 299 -2.13 2.51 -4.14
CA GLY A 299 -3.07 1.98 -5.12
C GLY A 299 -4.36 1.42 -4.54
N THR A 300 -4.91 0.43 -5.25
CA THR A 300 -6.18 -0.23 -4.95
C THR A 300 -6.01 -1.75 -4.93
N GLN A 301 -7.07 -2.49 -4.57
CA GLN A 301 -7.06 -3.95 -4.63
C GLN A 301 -6.73 -4.51 -6.02
N SER A 302 -7.19 -3.86 -7.08
CA SER A 302 -6.98 -4.32 -8.47
C SER A 302 -5.71 -3.75 -9.12
N ALA A 303 -5.12 -2.69 -8.54
CA ALA A 303 -3.93 -2.01 -9.07
C ALA A 303 -3.11 -1.46 -7.91
N ALA A 304 -2.20 -2.27 -7.35
CA ALA A 304 -1.35 -1.89 -6.24
C ALA A 304 0.13 -1.80 -6.63
N LEU A 305 0.87 -1.01 -5.89
CA LEU A 305 2.30 -0.83 -6.01
C LEU A 305 2.96 -1.18 -4.68
N GLY A 306 4.00 -2.03 -4.70
CA GLY A 306 4.85 -2.33 -3.55
C GLY A 306 6.29 -1.89 -3.81
N PHE A 307 6.88 -1.12 -2.91
CA PHE A 307 8.22 -0.56 -3.13
C PHE A 307 9.09 -0.54 -1.88
N GLY A 308 10.41 -0.64 -2.07
CA GLY A 308 11.38 -0.75 -0.99
C GLY A 308 11.26 -2.04 -0.19
N GLY A 309 11.71 -2.03 1.05
CA GLY A 309 11.56 -3.14 2.02
C GLY A 309 12.85 -3.81 2.45
N GLU A 310 12.72 -4.86 3.26
CA GLU A 310 13.81 -5.69 3.79
C GLU A 310 13.83 -7.08 3.12
N PRO A 311 14.93 -7.59 2.59
CA PRO A 311 16.27 -6.97 2.55
C PRO A 311 16.24 -5.57 1.92
N VAL A 312 17.06 -4.63 2.46
CA VAL A 312 17.00 -3.24 2.02
C VAL A 312 17.20 -3.14 0.53
N THR A 313 16.18 -2.65 -0.15
CA THR A 313 16.11 -2.63 -1.61
C THR A 313 15.41 -1.38 -2.13
N ALA A 314 15.67 -1.05 -3.38
CA ALA A 314 14.93 -0.05 -4.15
C ALA A 314 13.82 -0.68 -5.01
N ALA A 315 13.66 -2.00 -4.99
CA ALA A 315 12.77 -2.70 -5.89
C ALA A 315 11.32 -2.20 -5.78
N THR A 316 10.69 -2.05 -6.93
CA THR A 316 9.27 -1.74 -7.09
C THR A 316 8.61 -2.90 -7.84
N GLU A 317 7.43 -3.28 -7.40
CA GLU A 317 6.60 -4.28 -8.07
C GLU A 317 5.17 -3.77 -8.20
N GLU A 318 4.56 -4.05 -9.34
CA GLU A 318 3.22 -3.63 -9.73
C GLU A 318 2.26 -4.82 -9.70
N TRP A 319 1.17 -4.69 -8.97
CA TRP A 319 0.11 -5.68 -8.90
C TRP A 319 -1.02 -5.36 -9.86
N THR A 320 -1.35 -6.31 -10.71
CA THR A 320 -2.60 -6.32 -11.48
C THR A 320 -3.51 -7.38 -10.86
N GLY A 321 -4.59 -6.94 -10.23
CA GLY A 321 -5.54 -7.83 -9.56
C GLY A 321 -6.47 -8.56 -10.52
N PRO A 322 -7.18 -9.60 -10.07
CA PRO A 322 -8.25 -10.21 -10.84
C PRO A 322 -9.36 -9.18 -11.11
N GLY A 323 -10.00 -9.30 -12.27
CA GLY A 323 -11.02 -8.34 -12.72
C GLY A 323 -10.47 -7.08 -13.38
N ALA A 324 -9.16 -6.82 -13.36
CA ALA A 324 -8.56 -5.71 -14.08
C ALA A 324 -8.52 -5.99 -15.60
N LEU A 325 -8.70 -4.93 -16.40
CA LEU A 325 -8.48 -5.04 -17.84
C LEU A 325 -6.99 -5.15 -18.16
N VAL A 326 -6.62 -6.15 -18.91
CA VAL A 326 -5.24 -6.43 -19.34
C VAL A 326 -5.16 -6.56 -20.84
N THR A 327 -4.03 -6.15 -21.40
CA THR A 327 -3.75 -6.32 -22.82
C THR A 327 -3.09 -7.67 -23.07
N LYS A 328 -3.66 -8.47 -23.96
CA LYS A 328 -3.08 -9.73 -24.45
C LYS A 328 -2.70 -9.63 -25.92
N THR A 329 -1.57 -10.24 -26.27
CA THR A 329 -1.17 -10.40 -27.68
C THR A 329 -1.91 -11.58 -28.29
N ILE A 330 -2.54 -11.38 -29.45
CA ILE A 330 -3.16 -12.46 -30.22
C ILE A 330 -2.05 -13.15 -31.00
N THR A 331 -1.77 -14.39 -30.64
CA THR A 331 -0.84 -15.25 -31.40
C THR A 331 -1.63 -15.96 -32.49
N VAL A 332 -1.26 -15.74 -33.77
CA VAL A 332 -1.80 -16.51 -34.90
C VAL A 332 -0.91 -17.72 -35.08
N SER A 333 -1.46 -18.91 -34.85
CA SER A 333 -0.78 -20.20 -35.11
C SER A 333 -1.05 -20.67 -36.51
#